data_745df39546b4cbfa1271d530f0202054
#
_entry.id   745df39546b4cbfa1271d530f0202054
#
_cell.length_a   1.000
_cell.length_b   1.000
_cell.length_c   1.000
_cell.angle_alpha   90.00
_cell.angle_beta   90.00
_cell.angle_gamma   90.00
#
_symmetry.space_group_name_H-M   'P 1'
#
loop_
_entity.id
_entity.type
_entity.pdbx_description
1 polymer ?
#
loop_
_entity_poly.entity_id
_entity_poly.type
_entity_poly.pdbx_seq_one_letter_code
_entity_poly.pdbx_strand_id
1 'polypeptide(L)'
;AQVAWLKDALQRKEIASAPYLVAFCHIPLFDDNPKANPGDVAPADKNPRYTLDFAEWQRTCARLWTPLLEEAGCQLIVCAHQHRYRFDAPTKERPWAQMVGGGPEGKNPNSDSFATVIEGEVKDGLLTVRVHNVVKGEIADTQTFKPRKGKRARKG
;
A
#
# COMPACT_ATOMS: atom_id res chain seq x y z
N ALA A 1 -16.87 2.03 12.08
CA ALA A 1 -15.82 2.14 13.11
C ALA A 1 -14.45 2.53 12.48
N GLN A 2 -13.86 1.77 11.57
CA GLN A 2 -12.51 2.01 11.04
C GLN A 2 -12.36 3.36 10.32
N VAL A 3 -13.32 3.78 9.51
CA VAL A 3 -13.27 5.06 8.80
C VAL A 3 -13.27 6.25 9.75
N ALA A 4 -14.07 6.19 10.82
CA ALA A 4 -14.08 7.24 11.84
C ALA A 4 -12.74 7.30 12.57
N TRP A 5 -12.21 6.15 12.97
CA TRP A 5 -10.89 6.06 13.57
C TRP A 5 -9.80 6.64 12.66
N LEU A 6 -9.81 6.30 11.36
CA LEU A 6 -8.83 6.82 10.40
C LEU A 6 -8.91 8.34 10.28
N LYS A 7 -10.13 8.90 10.20
CA LYS A 7 -10.33 10.35 10.17
C LYS A 7 -9.73 11.02 11.41
N ASP A 8 -10.04 10.50 12.60
CA ASP A 8 -9.52 11.04 13.84
C ASP A 8 -8.00 10.90 13.93
N ALA A 9 -7.46 9.74 13.56
CA ALA A 9 -6.02 9.50 13.55
C ALA A 9 -5.27 10.49 12.65
N LEU A 10 -5.76 10.73 11.44
CA LEU A 10 -5.13 11.63 10.47
C LEU A 10 -5.17 13.12 10.90
N GLN A 11 -6.04 13.48 11.84
CA GLN A 11 -6.14 14.83 12.39
C GLN A 11 -5.22 15.06 13.61
N ARG A 12 -4.68 14.00 14.21
CA ARG A 12 -3.76 14.13 15.33
C ARG A 12 -2.54 14.96 14.92
N LYS A 13 -2.15 15.91 15.77
CA LYS A 13 -1.08 16.88 15.49
C LYS A 13 0.23 16.19 15.07
N GLU A 14 0.61 15.14 15.78
CA GLU A 14 1.82 14.36 15.50
C GLU A 14 1.78 13.68 14.13
N ILE A 15 0.61 13.22 13.67
CA ILE A 15 0.44 12.63 12.35
C ILE A 15 0.30 13.71 11.28
N ALA A 16 -0.49 14.74 11.54
CA ALA A 16 -0.73 15.81 10.59
C ALA A 16 0.54 16.60 10.26
N SER A 17 1.45 16.77 11.23
CA SER A 17 2.72 17.48 11.07
C SER A 17 3.90 16.60 10.65
N ALA A 18 3.76 15.28 10.68
CA ALA A 18 4.84 14.37 10.31
C ALA A 18 5.30 14.61 8.85
N PRO A 19 6.58 14.60 8.56
CA PRO A 19 7.10 14.82 7.20
C PRO A 19 6.77 13.64 6.27
N TYR A 20 6.52 12.48 6.82
CA TYR A 20 6.16 11.28 6.06
C TYR A 20 4.90 10.67 6.62
N LEU A 21 4.06 10.17 5.73
CA LEU A 21 2.87 9.38 6.07
C LEU A 21 2.88 8.10 5.26
N VAL A 22 3.08 6.99 5.97
CA VAL A 22 3.03 5.64 5.43
C VAL A 22 1.85 4.91 6.06
N ALA A 23 1.00 4.34 5.23
CA ALA A 23 -0.10 3.50 5.69
C ALA A 23 0.23 2.02 5.50
N PHE A 24 -0.24 1.18 6.40
CA PHE A 24 -0.09 -0.27 6.32
C PHE A 24 -1.46 -0.92 6.28
N CYS A 25 -1.68 -1.77 5.33
CA CYS A 25 -2.87 -2.63 5.29
C CYS A 25 -2.54 -3.97 4.64
N HIS A 26 -3.28 -5.02 5.02
CA HIS A 26 -2.96 -6.36 4.51
C HIS A 26 -3.26 -6.48 3.01
N ILE A 27 -4.41 -6.01 2.58
CA ILE A 27 -4.89 -6.14 1.22
C ILE A 27 -4.54 -4.89 0.42
N PRO A 28 -3.94 -5.01 -0.79
CA PRO A 28 -3.65 -3.86 -1.65
C PRO A 28 -4.90 -3.06 -1.99
N LEU A 29 -4.80 -1.73 -1.94
CA LEU A 29 -5.89 -0.83 -2.33
C LEU A 29 -5.98 -0.64 -3.85
N PHE A 30 -4.89 -0.88 -4.55
CA PHE A 30 -4.80 -0.87 -6.01
C PHE A 30 -4.37 -2.25 -6.50
N ASP A 31 -5.01 -2.73 -7.57
CA ASP A 31 -4.59 -3.93 -8.27
C ASP A 31 -4.23 -3.58 -9.72
N ASP A 32 -3.11 -4.12 -10.18
CA ASP A 32 -2.63 -3.97 -11.55
C ASP A 32 -3.24 -5.00 -12.52
N ASN A 33 -4.00 -5.97 -11.99
CA ASN A 33 -4.65 -6.99 -12.80
C ASN A 33 -5.97 -6.45 -13.37
N PRO A 34 -6.06 -6.17 -14.68
CA PRO A 34 -7.29 -5.67 -15.29
C PRO A 34 -8.45 -6.68 -15.20
N LYS A 35 -8.16 -7.96 -14.97
CA LYS A 35 -9.17 -9.01 -14.72
C LYS A 35 -9.70 -9.01 -13.28
N ALA A 36 -9.00 -8.36 -12.36
CA ALA A 36 -9.45 -8.13 -10.99
C ALA A 36 -10.22 -6.82 -10.85
N ASN A 37 -10.57 -6.19 -11.96
CA ASN A 37 -11.39 -4.99 -11.98
C ASN A 37 -12.71 -5.20 -11.26
N PRO A 38 -13.25 -4.13 -10.66
CA PRO A 38 -14.42 -4.17 -9.78
C PRO A 38 -15.72 -4.77 -10.37
N GLY A 39 -15.71 -5.20 -11.62
CA GLY A 39 -16.83 -5.89 -12.26
C GLY A 39 -16.60 -7.39 -12.50
N ASP A 40 -15.35 -7.85 -12.43
CA ASP A 40 -15.03 -9.25 -12.70
C ASP A 40 -15.05 -10.06 -11.40
N VAL A 41 -16.25 -10.48 -11.04
CA VAL A 41 -16.42 -11.50 -10.02
C VAL A 41 -15.86 -12.81 -10.59
N ALA A 42 -14.77 -13.31 -9.98
CA ALA A 42 -14.31 -14.65 -10.31
C ALA A 42 -15.46 -15.65 -10.13
N PRO A 43 -15.60 -16.64 -11.03
CA PRO A 43 -16.71 -17.59 -10.95
C PRO A 43 -16.79 -18.20 -9.57
N ALA A 44 -17.99 -18.27 -9.04
CA ALA A 44 -18.31 -18.71 -7.68
C ALA A 44 -17.94 -20.18 -7.37
N ASP A 45 -17.37 -20.90 -8.31
CA ASP A 45 -17.09 -22.32 -8.27
C ASP A 45 -15.81 -22.72 -7.53
N LYS A 46 -14.94 -21.75 -7.18
CA LYS A 46 -13.64 -22.03 -6.55
C LYS A 46 -13.45 -21.44 -5.16
N ASN A 47 -14.43 -21.54 -4.29
CA ASN A 47 -14.40 -20.99 -2.94
C ASN A 47 -14.92 -19.54 -2.85
N PRO A 48 -16.26 -19.38 -2.96
CA PRO A 48 -16.93 -18.07 -2.98
C PRO A 48 -16.62 -17.20 -1.76
N ARG A 49 -16.19 -17.81 -0.67
CA ARG A 49 -15.93 -17.12 0.60
C ARG A 49 -14.71 -16.19 0.54
N TYR A 50 -13.68 -16.55 -0.23
CA TYR A 50 -12.44 -15.77 -0.29
C TYR A 50 -12.42 -14.75 -1.43
N THR A 51 -13.03 -15.02 -2.56
CA THR A 51 -12.96 -14.18 -3.76
C THR A 51 -13.95 -13.02 -3.74
N LEU A 52 -15.17 -13.25 -3.30
CA LEU A 52 -16.20 -12.21 -3.22
C LEU A 52 -15.89 -11.21 -2.10
N ASP A 53 -15.52 -11.71 -0.93
CA ASP A 53 -15.19 -10.87 0.23
C ASP A 53 -13.95 -10.00 -0.03
N PHE A 54 -12.99 -10.51 -0.78
CA PHE A 54 -11.76 -9.79 -1.12
C PHE A 54 -12.02 -8.62 -2.07
N ALA A 55 -12.67 -8.84 -3.20
CA ALA A 55 -12.92 -7.80 -4.18
C ALA A 55 -13.86 -6.71 -3.64
N GLU A 56 -14.85 -7.08 -2.83
CA GLU A 56 -15.74 -6.12 -2.18
C GLU A 56 -15.00 -5.32 -1.11
N TRP A 57 -14.17 -5.97 -0.31
CA TRP A 57 -13.33 -5.30 0.68
C TRP A 57 -12.41 -4.29 0.02
N GLN A 58 -11.67 -4.68 -1.01
CA GLN A 58 -10.76 -3.80 -1.74
C GLN A 58 -11.48 -2.57 -2.29
N ARG A 59 -12.62 -2.76 -2.96
CA ARG A 59 -13.44 -1.65 -3.47
C ARG A 59 -13.92 -0.73 -2.36
N THR A 60 -14.39 -1.31 -1.28
CA THR A 60 -14.92 -0.55 -0.15
C THR A 60 -13.80 0.23 0.53
N CYS A 61 -12.66 -0.39 0.77
CA CYS A 61 -11.51 0.28 1.37
C CYS A 61 -10.95 1.37 0.44
N ALA A 62 -10.78 1.09 -0.84
CA ALA A 62 -10.34 2.09 -1.81
C ALA A 62 -11.27 3.30 -1.83
N ARG A 63 -12.57 3.09 -1.90
CA ARG A 63 -13.56 4.17 -1.89
C ARG A 63 -13.57 4.98 -0.59
N LEU A 64 -13.38 4.35 0.56
CA LEU A 64 -13.55 4.99 1.86
C LEU A 64 -12.23 5.54 2.43
N TRP A 65 -11.10 4.88 2.16
CA TRP A 65 -9.82 5.22 2.77
C TRP A 65 -8.94 6.08 1.86
N THR A 66 -8.94 5.78 0.55
CA THR A 66 -8.06 6.47 -0.39
C THR A 66 -8.24 7.98 -0.37
N PRO A 67 -9.47 8.54 -0.41
CA PRO A 67 -9.64 9.99 -0.35
C PRO A 67 -9.10 10.61 0.95
N LEU A 68 -9.20 9.91 2.08
CA LEU A 68 -8.69 10.39 3.37
C LEU A 68 -7.16 10.37 3.39
N LEU A 69 -6.56 9.31 2.88
CA LEU A 69 -5.11 9.16 2.80
C LEU A 69 -4.49 10.17 1.83
N GLU A 70 -5.14 10.40 0.69
CA GLU A 70 -4.73 11.41 -0.29
C GLU A 70 -4.83 12.82 0.30
N GLU A 71 -5.95 13.14 0.93
CA GLU A 71 -6.12 14.42 1.61
C GLU A 71 -5.08 14.64 2.69
N ALA A 72 -4.69 13.60 3.42
CA ALA A 72 -3.64 13.67 4.42
C ALA A 72 -2.21 13.71 3.82
N GLY A 73 -2.06 13.52 2.51
CA GLY A 73 -0.77 13.48 1.82
C GLY A 73 0.01 12.19 2.08
N CYS A 74 -0.68 11.05 2.16
CA CYS A 74 -0.04 9.75 2.24
C CYS A 74 0.86 9.55 1.01
N GLN A 75 2.09 9.08 1.25
CA GLN A 75 3.08 8.93 0.20
C GLN A 75 3.26 7.48 -0.22
N LEU A 76 3.09 6.56 0.74
CA LEU A 76 3.27 5.13 0.52
C LEU A 76 2.23 4.34 1.28
N ILE A 77 1.69 3.32 0.63
CA ILE A 77 0.87 2.29 1.26
C ILE A 77 1.62 0.97 1.13
N VAL A 78 1.91 0.33 2.26
CA VAL A 78 2.59 -0.97 2.30
C VAL A 78 1.55 -2.05 2.54
N CYS A 79 1.54 -3.03 1.67
CA CYS A 79 0.57 -4.12 1.64
C CYS A 79 1.25 -5.49 1.59
N ALA A 80 0.45 -6.55 1.68
CA ALA A 80 0.88 -7.93 1.56
C ALA A 80 -0.12 -8.72 0.68
N HIS A 81 -0.61 -9.86 1.14
CA HIS A 81 -1.67 -10.69 0.59
C HIS A 81 -1.37 -11.41 -0.74
N GLN A 82 -0.81 -10.72 -1.73
CA GLN A 82 -0.62 -11.29 -3.09
C GLN A 82 0.56 -12.25 -3.18
N HIS A 83 1.39 -12.34 -2.13
CA HIS A 83 2.56 -13.22 -2.06
C HIS A 83 3.55 -13.00 -3.22
N ARG A 84 3.59 -11.80 -3.77
CA ARG A 84 4.56 -11.36 -4.77
C ARG A 84 5.01 -9.94 -4.45
N TYR A 85 6.27 -9.65 -4.71
CA TYR A 85 6.72 -8.27 -4.64
C TYR A 85 6.16 -7.48 -5.83
N ARG A 86 5.65 -6.29 -5.55
CA ARG A 86 5.23 -5.32 -6.56
C ARG A 86 5.36 -3.90 -6.03
N PHE A 87 5.84 -3.01 -6.87
CA PHE A 87 5.83 -1.58 -6.62
C PHE A 87 4.96 -0.86 -7.65
N ASP A 88 3.95 -0.18 -7.18
CA ASP A 88 3.06 0.66 -7.98
C ASP A 88 3.43 2.12 -7.75
N ALA A 89 4.15 2.72 -8.69
CA ALA A 89 4.55 4.12 -8.62
C ALA A 89 3.34 5.06 -8.56
N PRO A 90 3.45 6.25 -7.93
CA PRO A 90 2.37 7.23 -7.93
C PRO A 90 2.07 7.71 -9.35
N THR A 91 0.80 7.97 -9.62
CA THR A 91 0.33 8.57 -10.88
C THR A 91 -0.39 9.89 -10.59
N LYS A 92 -0.83 10.58 -11.64
CA LYS A 92 -1.62 11.80 -11.48
C LYS A 92 -2.97 11.53 -10.80
N GLU A 93 -3.57 10.40 -11.11
CA GLU A 93 -4.87 9.94 -10.59
C GLU A 93 -4.73 9.26 -9.22
N ARG A 94 -3.55 8.75 -8.91
CA ARG A 94 -3.21 8.07 -7.67
C ARG A 94 -1.89 8.63 -7.13
N PRO A 95 -1.93 9.70 -6.34
CA PRO A 95 -0.72 10.45 -5.92
C PRO A 95 0.12 9.75 -4.84
N TRP A 96 -0.21 8.55 -4.46
CA TRP A 96 0.52 7.71 -3.52
C TRP A 96 1.11 6.47 -4.22
N ALA A 97 2.23 6.01 -3.72
CA ALA A 97 2.82 4.74 -4.12
C ALA A 97 2.20 3.59 -3.33
N GLN A 98 2.17 2.40 -3.91
CA GLN A 98 1.85 1.17 -3.19
C GLN A 98 2.99 0.18 -3.34
N MET A 99 3.35 -0.46 -2.24
CA MET A 99 4.35 -1.52 -2.22
C MET A 99 3.72 -2.78 -1.63
N VAL A 100 3.70 -3.83 -2.39
CA VAL A 100 3.19 -5.13 -1.95
C VAL A 100 4.37 -6.02 -1.61
N GLY A 101 4.43 -6.52 -0.39
CA GLY A 101 5.46 -7.45 0.06
C GLY A 101 5.26 -8.84 -0.53
N GLY A 102 6.36 -9.47 -0.94
CA GLY A 102 6.38 -10.86 -1.34
C GLY A 102 6.21 -11.78 -0.13
N GLY A 103 5.56 -12.89 -0.35
CA GLY A 103 5.40 -13.96 0.64
C GLY A 103 6.55 -14.97 0.62
N PRO A 104 6.44 -16.04 1.40
CA PRO A 104 7.36 -17.16 1.29
C PRO A 104 7.33 -17.70 -0.14
N GLU A 105 8.47 -18.16 -0.61
CA GLU A 105 8.58 -18.77 -1.94
C GLU A 105 7.44 -19.78 -2.14
N GLY A 106 6.59 -19.49 -3.11
CA GLY A 106 5.53 -20.40 -3.48
C GLY A 106 6.11 -21.70 -4.03
N LYS A 107 5.37 -22.78 -3.92
CA LYS A 107 5.69 -24.07 -4.54
C LYS A 107 5.78 -24.02 -6.08
N ASN A 108 5.55 -22.85 -6.67
CA ASN A 108 5.62 -22.64 -8.11
C ASN A 108 7.00 -22.03 -8.46
N PRO A 109 7.92 -22.80 -9.02
CA PRO A 109 9.25 -22.33 -9.39
C PRO A 109 9.23 -21.26 -10.50
N ASN A 110 8.10 -21.04 -11.15
CA ASN A 110 7.91 -20.01 -12.18
C ASN A 110 7.28 -18.72 -11.63
N SER A 111 7.08 -18.60 -10.31
CA SER A 111 6.59 -17.37 -9.72
C SER A 111 7.77 -16.43 -9.46
N ASP A 112 7.67 -15.19 -9.93
CA ASP A 112 8.59 -14.09 -9.57
C ASP A 112 8.45 -13.69 -8.08
N SER A 113 7.75 -14.51 -7.29
CA SER A 113 7.52 -14.25 -5.88
C SER A 113 8.73 -14.68 -5.06
N PHE A 114 9.24 -13.77 -4.28
CA PHE A 114 10.29 -14.04 -3.30
C PHE A 114 9.90 -13.48 -1.94
N ALA A 115 10.40 -14.10 -0.87
CA ALA A 115 10.19 -13.59 0.47
C ALA A 115 10.88 -12.24 0.63
N THR A 116 10.17 -11.25 1.16
CA THR A 116 10.67 -9.89 1.33
C THR A 116 10.69 -9.44 2.78
N VAL A 117 11.68 -8.62 3.11
CA VAL A 117 11.63 -7.68 4.24
C VAL A 117 11.68 -6.28 3.66
N ILE A 118 10.75 -5.42 4.11
CA ILE A 118 10.68 -4.02 3.70
C ILE A 118 11.21 -3.18 4.86
N GLU A 119 12.32 -2.49 4.60
CA GLU A 119 13.01 -1.61 5.54
C GLU A 119 12.77 -0.16 5.16
N GLY A 120 12.39 0.68 6.13
CA GLY A 120 12.27 2.12 5.95
C GLY A 120 13.27 2.87 6.82
N GLU A 121 14.05 3.78 6.23
CA GLU A 121 15.01 4.63 6.92
C GLU A 121 14.76 6.09 6.57
N VAL A 122 14.69 6.96 7.59
CA VAL A 122 14.67 8.42 7.39
C VAL A 122 16.06 8.95 7.68
N LYS A 123 16.73 9.45 6.64
CA LYS A 123 18.07 10.04 6.74
C LYS A 123 18.20 11.22 5.80
N ASP A 124 18.88 12.28 6.24
CA ASP A 124 19.14 13.49 5.45
C ASP A 124 17.89 14.10 4.80
N GLY A 125 16.75 14.01 5.50
CA GLY A 125 15.47 14.53 5.01
C GLY A 125 14.85 13.70 3.88
N LEU A 126 15.22 12.44 3.72
CA LEU A 126 14.63 11.50 2.78
C LEU A 126 14.17 10.24 3.51
N LEU A 127 13.01 9.74 3.15
CA LEU A 127 12.58 8.39 3.49
C LEU A 127 13.05 7.44 2.38
N THR A 128 13.98 6.57 2.71
CA THR A 128 14.43 5.50 1.81
C THR A 128 13.77 4.19 2.25
N VAL A 129 13.13 3.52 1.31
CA VAL A 129 12.51 2.21 1.53
C VAL A 129 13.24 1.18 0.68
N ARG A 130 13.83 0.19 1.34
CA ARG A 130 14.56 -0.91 0.70
C ARG A 130 13.76 -2.20 0.82
N VAL A 131 13.73 -2.95 -0.24
CA VAL A 131 13.09 -4.26 -0.31
C VAL A 131 14.18 -5.31 -0.41
N HIS A 132 14.31 -6.11 0.64
CA HIS A 132 15.30 -7.18 0.71
C HIS A 132 14.67 -8.48 0.20
N ASN A 133 15.34 -9.13 -0.74
CA ASN A 133 15.08 -10.52 -1.09
C ASN A 133 15.76 -11.40 -0.03
N VAL A 134 14.97 -11.99 0.85
CA VAL A 134 15.49 -12.77 1.99
C VAL A 134 16.20 -14.04 1.53
N VAL A 135 15.77 -14.63 0.43
CA VAL A 135 16.36 -15.88 -0.11
C VAL A 135 17.73 -15.63 -0.70
N LYS A 136 17.86 -14.54 -1.48
CA LYS A 136 19.13 -14.20 -2.13
C LYS A 136 20.06 -13.36 -1.27
N GLY A 137 19.56 -12.77 -0.19
CA GLY A 137 20.34 -11.87 0.67
C GLY A 137 20.74 -10.56 -0.01
N GLU A 138 19.94 -10.08 -0.97
CA GLU A 138 20.21 -8.87 -1.75
C GLU A 138 19.09 -7.84 -1.61
N ILE A 139 19.39 -6.56 -1.89
CA ILE A 139 18.37 -5.53 -2.04
C ILE A 139 17.78 -5.66 -3.45
N ALA A 140 16.51 -6.04 -3.52
CA ALA A 140 15.79 -6.22 -4.78
C ALA A 140 15.27 -4.90 -5.35
N ASP A 141 14.93 -3.92 -4.49
CA ASP A 141 14.45 -2.61 -4.91
C ASP A 141 14.73 -1.54 -3.85
N THR A 142 14.82 -0.29 -4.27
CA THR A 142 14.98 0.87 -3.40
C THR A 142 14.17 2.04 -3.92
N GLN A 143 13.29 2.57 -3.08
CA GLN A 143 12.45 3.73 -3.37
C GLN A 143 12.75 4.87 -2.40
N THR A 144 12.69 6.12 -2.88
CA THR A 144 12.92 7.29 -2.04
C THR A 144 11.75 8.25 -2.12
N PHE A 145 11.39 8.80 -0.96
CA PHE A 145 10.28 9.75 -0.83
C PHE A 145 10.79 11.04 -0.18
N LYS A 146 10.42 12.17 -0.78
CA LYS A 146 10.65 13.48 -0.17
C LYS A 146 9.59 13.75 0.90
N PRO A 147 9.88 14.62 1.87
CA PRO A 147 8.88 15.06 2.83
C PRO A 147 7.61 15.56 2.12
N ARG A 148 6.45 15.18 2.60
CA ARG A 148 5.20 15.75 2.12
C ARG A 148 5.18 17.27 2.39
N LYS A 149 4.63 18.02 1.46
CA LYS A 149 4.41 19.44 1.68
C LYS A 149 3.42 19.57 2.84
N GLY A 150 3.88 20.12 3.97
CA GLY A 150 3.00 20.34 5.12
C GLY A 150 1.74 21.11 4.67
N LYS A 151 0.57 20.66 5.12
CA LYS A 151 -0.63 21.48 4.94
C LYS A 151 -0.33 22.80 5.64
N ARG A 152 -0.26 23.91 4.89
CA ARG A 152 -0.33 25.23 5.51
C ARG A 152 -1.59 25.23 6.37
N ALA A 153 -1.41 25.41 7.68
CA ALA A 153 -2.54 25.62 8.56
C ALA A 153 -3.46 26.63 7.87
N ARG A 154 -4.67 26.25 7.54
CA ARG A 154 -5.68 27.21 7.10
C ARG A 154 -5.75 28.21 8.24
N LYS A 155 -5.27 29.44 8.01
CA LYS A 155 -5.55 30.56 8.90
C LYS A 155 -7.07 30.67 8.94
N GLY A 156 -7.64 30.26 10.08
CA GLY A 156 -9.02 30.53 10.41
C GLY A 156 -9.26 32.03 10.57
#